data_2ca5ce5378e236c36cd8801344e34626
#
_entry.id   2ca5ce5378e236c36cd8801344e34626
#
_cell.length_a   1.000
_cell.length_b   1.000
_cell.length_c   1.000
_cell.angle_alpha   90.00
_cell.angle_beta   90.00
_cell.angle_gamma   90.00
#
_symmetry.space_group_name_H-M   'P 1'
#
loop_
_entity.id
_entity.type
_entity.pdbx_description
1 polymer ?
#
loop_
_entity_poly.entity_id
_entity_poly.type
_entity_poly.pdbx_seq_one_letter_code
_entity_poly.pdbx_strand_id
1 'polypeptide(L)'
;FRTESFTEKEKGTKFERLMRSWLLTDPRYNELESVWLWEDFPGRNDFGGNDTGIDLVAKTELGDYWAIQCKCYAENTIIDKPAVDSFLATSSRTFTNEVTFQTVRFSNRIWISTTNHWGTNAEEAIRNQEPPVTRIGMADLDSSPVDWQKLMDGLTGNSALVEGKKPREHQLNAISKAYVHYMADGNERGKLIMACGTGKTYTSLLIAEQLFDNKGLVLFMVPSIALLGQSLNAWSADAKKPIKAVCICSDSKASRKTTKGSDDTD
;
A
#
# COMPACT_ATOMS: atom_id res chain seq x y z
N PHE A 1 -14.53 -12.53 -8.19
CA PHE A 1 -14.02 -13.26 -7.02
C PHE A 1 -15.12 -13.58 -5.99
N ARG A 2 -15.96 -12.61 -5.60
CA ARG A 2 -17.07 -12.83 -4.67
C ARG A 2 -18.18 -13.73 -5.23
N THR A 3 -18.35 -13.77 -6.54
CA THR A 3 -19.44 -14.46 -7.24
C THR A 3 -19.11 -15.89 -7.70
N GLU A 4 -17.86 -16.29 -7.54
CA GLU A 4 -17.45 -17.67 -7.88
C GLU A 4 -17.95 -18.66 -6.85
N SER A 5 -18.43 -19.82 -7.30
CA SER A 5 -19.00 -20.90 -6.45
C SER A 5 -17.91 -21.73 -5.76
N PHE A 6 -17.16 -21.08 -4.85
CA PHE A 6 -16.19 -21.77 -3.99
C PHE A 6 -16.73 -21.90 -2.56
N THR A 7 -16.21 -22.88 -1.84
CA THR A 7 -16.40 -22.95 -0.39
C THR A 7 -15.76 -21.73 0.28
N GLU A 8 -16.24 -21.32 1.45
CA GLU A 8 -15.66 -20.19 2.19
C GLU A 8 -14.15 -20.37 2.48
N LYS A 9 -13.73 -21.60 2.74
CA LYS A 9 -12.32 -21.94 2.94
C LYS A 9 -11.49 -21.74 1.65
N GLU A 10 -12.00 -22.17 0.50
CA GLU A 10 -11.31 -21.98 -0.79
C GLU A 10 -11.22 -20.50 -1.16
N LYS A 11 -12.28 -19.73 -0.89
CA LYS A 11 -12.26 -18.26 -1.08
C LYS A 11 -11.18 -17.61 -0.21
N GLY A 12 -11.09 -18.01 1.06
CA GLY A 12 -10.06 -17.53 1.99
C GLY A 12 -8.66 -17.77 1.44
N THR A 13 -8.33 -19.03 1.15
CA THR A 13 -7.00 -19.41 0.64
C THR A 13 -6.64 -18.71 -0.68
N LYS A 14 -7.60 -18.57 -1.61
CA LYS A 14 -7.37 -17.86 -2.86
C LYS A 14 -7.15 -16.37 -2.62
N PHE A 15 -7.89 -15.78 -1.68
CA PHE A 15 -7.73 -14.38 -1.34
C PHE A 15 -6.36 -14.10 -0.70
N GLU A 16 -5.89 -14.94 0.20
CA GLU A 16 -4.55 -14.85 0.80
C GLU A 16 -3.45 -14.88 -0.27
N ARG A 17 -3.53 -15.85 -1.20
CA ARG A 17 -2.58 -15.95 -2.32
C ARG A 17 -2.64 -14.73 -3.23
N LEU A 18 -3.82 -14.21 -3.51
CA LEU A 18 -3.99 -12.98 -4.30
C LEU A 18 -3.39 -11.77 -3.57
N MET A 19 -3.61 -11.63 -2.26
CA MET A 19 -3.03 -10.54 -1.47
C MET A 19 -1.51 -10.64 -1.34
N ARG A 20 -0.97 -11.86 -1.27
CA ARG A 20 0.48 -12.08 -1.37
C ARG A 20 1.03 -11.58 -2.71
N SER A 21 0.42 -11.95 -3.82
CA SER A 21 0.82 -11.50 -5.15
C SER A 21 0.68 -9.99 -5.32
N TRP A 22 -0.37 -9.41 -4.74
CA TRP A 22 -0.59 -7.97 -4.74
C TRP A 22 0.50 -7.22 -3.96
N LEU A 23 0.83 -7.64 -2.74
CA LEU A 23 1.90 -7.03 -1.93
C LEU A 23 3.27 -7.09 -2.62
N LEU A 24 3.55 -8.14 -3.40
CA LEU A 24 4.77 -8.28 -4.20
C LEU A 24 4.75 -7.46 -5.49
N THR A 25 3.63 -6.83 -5.83
CA THR A 25 3.43 -6.15 -7.11
C THR A 25 3.15 -4.66 -6.95
N ASP A 26 2.35 -4.27 -5.96
CA ASP A 26 1.95 -2.88 -5.77
C ASP A 26 3.17 -2.03 -5.37
N PRO A 27 3.48 -0.97 -6.12
CA PRO A 27 4.65 -0.11 -5.87
C PRO A 27 4.71 0.51 -4.47
N ARG A 28 3.59 0.56 -3.74
CA ARG A 28 3.53 1.04 -2.34
C ARG A 28 4.28 0.13 -1.37
N TYR A 29 4.50 -1.12 -1.75
CA TYR A 29 5.14 -2.17 -0.93
C TYR A 29 6.47 -2.65 -1.50
N ASN A 30 7.11 -1.85 -2.33
CA ASN A 30 8.38 -2.17 -2.98
C ASN A 30 9.57 -2.35 -2.02
N GLU A 31 9.40 -1.99 -0.76
CA GLU A 31 10.35 -2.25 0.32
C GLU A 31 10.31 -3.70 0.82
N LEU A 32 9.33 -4.49 0.37
CA LEU A 32 9.20 -5.88 0.78
C LEU A 32 10.15 -6.77 -0.03
N GLU A 33 11.09 -7.38 0.67
CA GLU A 33 12.00 -8.39 0.13
C GLU A 33 11.27 -9.72 -0.13
N SER A 34 10.39 -10.12 0.81
CA SER A 34 9.69 -11.40 0.78
C SER A 34 8.30 -11.30 1.39
N VAL A 35 7.36 -12.08 0.85
CA VAL A 35 6.03 -12.27 1.43
C VAL A 35 5.70 -13.77 1.41
N TRP A 36 5.48 -14.37 2.57
CA TRP A 36 5.12 -15.77 2.74
C TRP A 36 3.64 -15.92 3.09
N LEU A 37 3.03 -17.00 2.62
CA LEU A 37 1.84 -17.53 3.27
C LEU A 37 2.23 -18.01 4.67
N TRP A 38 1.29 -18.01 5.62
CA TRP A 38 1.58 -18.46 6.98
C TRP A 38 2.18 -19.88 7.02
N GLU A 39 1.68 -20.77 6.16
CA GLU A 39 2.18 -22.13 6.06
C GLU A 39 3.64 -22.25 5.62
N ASP A 40 4.13 -21.27 4.85
CA ASP A 40 5.49 -21.21 4.29
C ASP A 40 6.45 -20.34 5.13
N PHE A 41 5.94 -19.69 6.18
CA PHE A 41 6.76 -18.78 6.98
C PHE A 41 7.77 -19.56 7.83
N PRO A 42 9.10 -19.30 7.69
CA PRO A 42 10.14 -20.04 8.41
C PRO A 42 9.98 -20.00 9.94
N GLY A 43 9.65 -18.84 10.52
CA GLY A 43 9.45 -18.66 11.96
C GLY A 43 8.15 -19.23 12.54
N ARG A 44 7.32 -19.88 11.74
CA ARG A 44 6.00 -20.40 12.14
C ARG A 44 6.04 -21.36 13.33
N ASN A 45 7.08 -22.17 13.45
CA ASN A 45 7.22 -23.18 14.50
C ASN A 45 7.18 -22.58 15.90
N ASP A 46 7.67 -21.36 16.11
CA ASP A 46 7.66 -20.67 17.39
C ASP A 46 6.23 -20.27 17.85
N PHE A 47 5.26 -20.34 16.93
CA PHE A 47 3.86 -20.05 17.20
C PHE A 47 3.01 -21.29 17.46
N GLY A 48 3.62 -22.50 17.46
CA GLY A 48 2.92 -23.76 17.67
C GLY A 48 2.30 -24.36 16.41
N GLY A 49 2.56 -23.81 15.24
CA GLY A 49 2.24 -24.39 13.94
C GLY A 49 0.77 -24.36 13.51
N ASN A 50 -0.16 -23.94 14.35
CA ASN A 50 -1.59 -23.85 14.05
C ASN A 50 -1.94 -22.54 13.34
N ASP A 51 -3.16 -22.48 12.77
CA ASP A 51 -3.77 -21.24 12.30
C ASP A 51 -4.00 -20.32 13.49
N THR A 52 -3.32 -19.20 13.48
CA THR A 52 -3.18 -18.32 14.65
C THR A 52 -3.69 -16.91 14.40
N GLY A 53 -4.41 -16.68 13.31
CA GLY A 53 -4.92 -15.36 12.95
C GLY A 53 -3.91 -14.47 12.22
N ILE A 54 -2.82 -15.03 11.69
CA ILE A 54 -1.92 -14.40 10.71
C ILE A 54 -1.99 -15.25 9.43
N ASP A 55 -2.29 -14.63 8.30
CA ASP A 55 -2.39 -15.31 7.01
C ASP A 55 -1.12 -15.15 6.18
N LEU A 56 -0.48 -13.97 6.26
CA LEU A 56 0.77 -13.68 5.57
C LEU A 56 1.79 -13.05 6.51
N VAL A 57 3.06 -13.30 6.23
CA VAL A 57 4.18 -12.60 6.85
C VAL A 57 5.01 -11.95 5.73
N ALA A 58 5.34 -10.68 5.89
CA ALA A 58 6.24 -9.98 4.97
C ALA A 58 7.54 -9.61 5.70
N LYS A 59 8.65 -9.56 4.95
CA LYS A 59 9.95 -9.07 5.40
C LYS A 59 10.39 -7.95 4.48
N THR A 60 10.83 -6.85 5.06
CA THR A 60 11.40 -5.72 4.33
C THR A 60 12.87 -5.95 3.98
N GLU A 61 13.40 -5.18 3.02
CA GLU A 61 14.83 -5.13 2.70
C GLU A 61 15.71 -4.76 3.91
N LEU A 62 15.15 -4.04 4.88
CA LEU A 62 15.84 -3.67 6.13
C LEU A 62 15.80 -4.77 7.20
N GLY A 63 15.09 -5.87 6.94
CA GLY A 63 14.99 -7.01 7.85
C GLY A 63 13.83 -6.93 8.84
N ASP A 64 12.95 -5.95 8.72
CA ASP A 64 11.73 -5.83 9.53
C ASP A 64 10.66 -6.82 9.08
N TYR A 65 9.86 -7.33 10.02
CA TYR A 65 8.79 -8.28 9.73
C TYR A 65 7.42 -7.67 10.00
N TRP A 66 6.47 -7.93 9.10
CA TRP A 66 5.09 -7.47 9.19
C TRP A 66 4.14 -8.66 9.29
N ALA A 67 3.18 -8.57 10.20
CA ALA A 67 2.10 -9.54 10.31
C ALA A 67 0.88 -9.05 9.52
N ILE A 68 0.27 -9.94 8.72
CA ILE A 68 -0.82 -9.56 7.82
C ILE A 68 -1.96 -10.56 7.97
N GLN A 69 -3.18 -10.03 8.20
CA GLN A 69 -4.43 -10.78 8.19
C GLN A 69 -5.22 -10.43 6.94
N CYS A 70 -5.77 -11.44 6.27
CA CYS A 70 -6.57 -11.30 5.05
C CYS A 70 -7.97 -11.85 5.28
N LYS A 71 -9.03 -11.06 5.02
CA LYS A 71 -10.41 -11.48 5.19
C LYS A 71 -11.25 -11.17 3.95
N CYS A 72 -11.70 -12.23 3.29
CA CYS A 72 -12.62 -12.14 2.16
C CYS A 72 -14.07 -12.26 2.66
N TYR A 73 -14.63 -11.15 3.09
CA TYR A 73 -16.00 -11.06 3.60
C TYR A 73 -17.01 -10.65 2.52
N ALA A 74 -18.28 -10.93 2.76
CA ALA A 74 -19.36 -10.28 2.03
C ALA A 74 -19.39 -8.78 2.34
N GLU A 75 -19.92 -7.97 1.43
CA GLU A 75 -19.85 -6.51 1.47
C GLU A 75 -20.35 -5.90 2.80
N ASN A 76 -21.45 -6.43 3.32
CA ASN A 76 -22.10 -5.94 4.54
C ASN A 76 -21.66 -6.67 5.82
N THR A 77 -20.64 -7.53 5.74
CA THR A 77 -20.16 -8.25 6.92
C THR A 77 -19.47 -7.29 7.88
N ILE A 78 -19.83 -7.34 9.14
CA ILE A 78 -19.18 -6.56 10.20
C ILE A 78 -17.98 -7.34 10.73
N ILE A 79 -16.82 -6.70 10.74
CA ILE A 79 -15.59 -7.24 11.36
C ILE A 79 -15.80 -7.19 12.87
N ASP A 80 -15.76 -8.34 13.50
CA ASP A 80 -16.00 -8.51 14.93
C ASP A 80 -14.71 -8.50 15.77
N LYS A 81 -14.85 -8.27 17.05
CA LYS A 81 -13.73 -8.24 17.99
C LYS A 81 -12.97 -9.56 18.09
N PRO A 82 -13.61 -10.76 18.14
CA PRO A 82 -12.89 -12.02 18.22
C PRO A 82 -11.89 -12.26 17.09
N ALA A 83 -12.23 -11.92 15.86
CA ALA A 83 -11.31 -12.03 14.73
C ALA A 83 -10.09 -11.12 14.90
N VAL A 84 -10.31 -9.90 15.37
CA VAL A 84 -9.25 -8.92 15.62
C VAL A 84 -8.38 -9.34 16.80
N ASP A 85 -8.97 -9.81 17.91
CA ASP A 85 -8.23 -10.25 19.10
C ASP A 85 -7.27 -11.40 18.77
N SER A 86 -7.68 -12.37 17.97
CA SER A 86 -6.83 -13.48 17.54
C SER A 86 -5.59 -12.98 16.78
N PHE A 87 -5.78 -12.05 15.84
CA PHE A 87 -4.69 -11.43 15.11
C PHE A 87 -3.74 -10.64 16.01
N LEU A 88 -4.28 -9.81 16.91
CA LEU A 88 -3.49 -9.02 17.85
C LEU A 88 -2.70 -9.91 18.82
N ALA A 89 -3.31 -10.96 19.35
CA ALA A 89 -2.66 -11.89 20.28
C ALA A 89 -1.45 -12.56 19.62
N THR A 90 -1.61 -13.07 18.40
CA THR A 90 -0.53 -13.76 17.69
C THR A 90 0.55 -12.78 17.21
N SER A 91 0.17 -11.67 16.61
CA SER A 91 1.11 -10.67 16.10
C SER A 91 1.86 -9.89 17.19
N SER A 92 1.51 -10.06 18.45
CA SER A 92 2.26 -9.51 19.59
C SER A 92 3.38 -10.42 20.08
N ARG A 93 3.42 -11.67 19.62
CA ARG A 93 4.44 -12.65 20.02
C ARG A 93 5.76 -12.39 19.30
N THR A 94 6.81 -12.98 19.84
CA THR A 94 8.14 -13.01 19.24
C THR A 94 8.41 -14.37 18.59
N PHE A 95 9.36 -14.39 17.67
CA PHE A 95 9.87 -15.59 17.04
C PHE A 95 11.37 -15.48 16.82
N THR A 96 12.04 -16.59 16.56
CA THR A 96 13.45 -16.64 16.28
C THR A 96 13.69 -16.56 14.77
N ASN A 97 14.52 -15.63 14.34
CA ASN A 97 14.99 -15.58 12.96
C ASN A 97 15.94 -16.75 12.72
N GLU A 98 15.63 -17.65 11.79
CA GLU A 98 16.40 -18.87 11.54
C GLU A 98 17.82 -18.61 11.00
N VAL A 99 18.08 -17.43 10.43
CA VAL A 99 19.39 -17.07 9.88
C VAL A 99 20.28 -16.39 10.93
N THR A 100 19.71 -15.42 11.67
CA THR A 100 20.45 -14.62 12.65
C THR A 100 20.38 -15.17 14.06
N PHE A 101 19.48 -16.11 14.32
CA PHE A 101 19.15 -16.67 15.65
C PHE A 101 18.74 -15.61 16.68
N GLN A 102 18.34 -14.43 16.21
CA GLN A 102 17.85 -13.36 17.07
C GLN A 102 16.35 -13.44 17.27
N THR A 103 15.91 -13.05 18.46
CA THR A 103 14.48 -12.88 18.75
C THR A 103 13.96 -11.64 18.03
N VAL A 104 12.92 -11.82 17.22
CA VAL A 104 12.31 -10.79 16.37
C VAL A 104 10.86 -10.56 16.77
N ARG A 105 10.39 -9.33 16.57
CA ARG A 105 8.98 -8.94 16.69
C ARG A 105 8.48 -8.40 15.36
N PHE A 106 7.17 -8.50 15.16
CA PHE A 106 6.55 -7.78 14.05
C PHE A 106 6.60 -6.26 14.32
N SER A 107 7.15 -5.52 13.37
CA SER A 107 7.26 -4.05 13.42
C SER A 107 6.04 -3.34 12.84
N ASN A 108 5.21 -4.06 12.08
CA ASN A 108 3.97 -3.54 11.49
C ASN A 108 2.89 -4.63 11.47
N ARG A 109 1.63 -4.20 11.50
CA ARG A 109 0.45 -5.04 11.41
C ARG A 109 -0.46 -4.53 10.32
N ILE A 110 -0.90 -5.40 9.43
CA ILE A 110 -1.80 -5.04 8.34
C ILE A 110 -3.05 -5.93 8.39
N TRP A 111 -4.20 -5.29 8.31
CA TRP A 111 -5.48 -5.97 8.14
C TRP A 111 -6.04 -5.65 6.76
N ILE A 112 -6.14 -6.66 5.89
CA ILE A 112 -6.70 -6.54 4.55
C ILE A 112 -8.08 -7.17 4.55
N SER A 113 -9.12 -6.44 4.15
CA SER A 113 -10.46 -6.99 4.07
C SER A 113 -11.29 -6.44 2.92
N THR A 114 -12.21 -7.27 2.43
CA THR A 114 -13.16 -6.88 1.38
C THR A 114 -14.42 -6.18 1.93
N THR A 115 -14.44 -5.84 3.22
CA THR A 115 -15.46 -4.99 3.85
C THR A 115 -14.77 -3.89 4.66
N ASN A 116 -15.44 -2.74 4.78
CA ASN A 116 -15.00 -1.61 5.61
C ASN A 116 -15.87 -1.44 6.86
N HIS A 117 -16.80 -2.37 7.10
CA HIS A 117 -17.68 -2.31 8.26
C HIS A 117 -17.02 -2.91 9.49
N TRP A 118 -16.57 -2.06 10.39
CA TRP A 118 -15.96 -2.45 11.66
C TRP A 118 -16.97 -2.33 12.79
N GLY A 119 -17.09 -3.38 13.60
CA GLY A 119 -17.85 -3.28 14.86
C GLY A 119 -17.14 -2.38 15.86
N THR A 120 -17.89 -1.64 16.67
CA THR A 120 -17.35 -0.69 17.66
C THR A 120 -16.27 -1.30 18.55
N ASN A 121 -16.49 -2.51 19.05
CA ASN A 121 -15.52 -3.22 19.88
C ASN A 121 -14.25 -3.65 19.12
N ALA A 122 -14.36 -3.94 17.82
CA ALA A 122 -13.22 -4.25 16.96
C ALA A 122 -12.38 -3.00 16.67
N GLU A 123 -13.05 -1.86 16.42
CA GLU A 123 -12.36 -0.57 16.28
C GLU A 123 -11.61 -0.17 17.56
N GLU A 124 -12.22 -0.40 18.70
CA GLU A 124 -11.61 -0.10 19.99
C GLU A 124 -10.40 -1.01 20.27
N ALA A 125 -10.47 -2.29 19.90
CA ALA A 125 -9.38 -3.24 20.07
C ALA A 125 -8.11 -2.87 19.29
N ILE A 126 -8.23 -2.27 18.09
CA ILE A 126 -7.08 -1.84 17.29
C ILE A 126 -6.58 -0.44 17.59
N ARG A 127 -7.32 0.31 18.45
CA ARG A 127 -6.93 1.66 18.82
C ARG A 127 -5.71 1.63 19.73
N ASN A 128 -4.76 2.52 19.46
CA ASN A 128 -3.54 2.68 20.28
C ASN A 128 -2.68 1.41 20.44
N GLN A 129 -2.75 0.50 19.45
CA GLN A 129 -1.86 -0.66 19.42
C GLN A 129 -0.43 -0.27 19.04
N GLU A 130 0.56 -0.96 19.63
CA GLU A 130 1.98 -0.85 19.32
C GLU A 130 2.53 -2.23 18.95
N PRO A 131 2.97 -2.45 17.69
CA PRO A 131 2.83 -1.56 16.54
C PRO A 131 1.37 -1.34 16.11
N PRO A 132 1.08 -0.23 15.39
CA PRO A 132 -0.27 0.08 14.98
C PRO A 132 -0.80 -0.90 13.92
N VAL A 133 -2.13 -1.04 13.83
CA VAL A 133 -2.79 -1.83 12.78
C VAL A 133 -3.17 -0.91 11.61
N THR A 134 -2.55 -1.13 10.45
CA THR A 134 -2.92 -0.50 9.19
C THR A 134 -4.09 -1.26 8.56
N ARG A 135 -5.14 -0.56 8.18
CA ARG A 135 -6.31 -1.16 7.51
C ARG A 135 -6.22 -0.92 6.01
N ILE A 136 -6.42 -1.97 5.24
CA ILE A 136 -6.51 -1.93 3.79
C ILE A 136 -7.89 -2.46 3.41
N GLY A 137 -8.68 -1.61 2.78
CA GLY A 137 -10.04 -1.93 2.35
C GLY A 137 -10.17 -1.94 0.83
N MET A 138 -11.42 -2.12 0.35
CA MET A 138 -11.70 -2.18 -1.09
C MET A 138 -11.24 -0.94 -1.85
N ALA A 139 -11.41 0.27 -1.27
CA ALA A 139 -10.97 1.50 -1.93
C ALA A 139 -9.45 1.55 -2.15
N ASP A 140 -8.66 1.00 -1.23
CA ASP A 140 -7.20 0.91 -1.36
C ASP A 140 -6.81 -0.11 -2.44
N LEU A 141 -7.50 -1.24 -2.49
CA LEU A 141 -7.31 -2.27 -3.50
C LEU A 141 -7.73 -1.77 -4.90
N ASP A 142 -8.88 -1.13 -5.02
CA ASP A 142 -9.39 -0.58 -6.28
C ASP A 142 -8.48 0.54 -6.85
N SER A 143 -7.81 1.28 -5.97
CA SER A 143 -6.87 2.34 -6.37
C SER A 143 -5.48 1.81 -6.74
N SER A 144 -5.22 0.53 -6.53
CA SER A 144 -3.93 -0.08 -6.82
C SER A 144 -3.66 -0.14 -8.32
N PRO A 145 -2.43 0.16 -8.78
CA PRO A 145 -2.08 0.15 -10.21
C PRO A 145 -1.79 -1.26 -10.74
N VAL A 146 -2.44 -2.28 -10.18
CA VAL A 146 -2.24 -3.67 -10.57
C VAL A 146 -3.33 -4.16 -11.51
N ASP A 147 -2.98 -5.04 -12.41
CA ASP A 147 -3.91 -5.81 -13.22
C ASP A 147 -4.33 -7.07 -12.45
N TRP A 148 -5.50 -7.00 -11.84
CA TRP A 148 -6.04 -8.07 -10.99
C TRP A 148 -6.18 -9.41 -11.72
N GLN A 149 -6.48 -9.39 -13.04
CA GLN A 149 -6.56 -10.63 -13.81
C GLN A 149 -5.19 -11.29 -13.93
N LYS A 150 -4.17 -10.52 -14.24
CA LYS A 150 -2.79 -11.03 -14.30
C LYS A 150 -2.31 -11.57 -12.97
N LEU A 151 -2.67 -10.90 -11.85
CA LEU A 151 -2.37 -11.41 -10.50
C LEU A 151 -3.07 -12.75 -10.22
N MET A 152 -4.33 -12.89 -10.63
CA MET A 152 -5.08 -14.16 -10.52
C MET A 152 -4.49 -15.26 -11.40
N ASP A 153 -3.93 -14.91 -12.54
CA ASP A 153 -3.22 -15.82 -13.44
C ASP A 153 -1.79 -16.17 -12.96
N GLY A 154 -1.40 -15.66 -11.79
CA GLY A 154 -0.11 -15.96 -11.13
C GLY A 154 1.06 -15.08 -11.56
N LEU A 155 0.83 -14.03 -12.35
CA LEU A 155 1.84 -13.04 -12.67
C LEU A 155 2.04 -12.09 -11.49
N THR A 156 3.28 -11.63 -11.28
CA THR A 156 3.64 -10.69 -10.20
C THR A 156 4.64 -9.64 -10.69
N GLY A 157 4.88 -8.62 -9.88
CA GLY A 157 5.82 -7.55 -10.18
C GLY A 157 5.42 -6.72 -11.41
N ASN A 158 6.38 -6.19 -12.12
CA ASN A 158 6.15 -5.28 -13.25
C ASN A 158 5.23 -5.85 -14.35
N SER A 159 5.22 -7.18 -14.53
CA SER A 159 4.37 -7.86 -15.53
C SER A 159 2.87 -7.80 -15.21
N ALA A 160 2.53 -7.65 -13.93
CA ALA A 160 1.16 -7.55 -13.43
C ALA A 160 0.73 -6.11 -13.10
N LEU A 161 1.53 -5.11 -13.42
CA LEU A 161 1.09 -3.72 -13.35
C LEU A 161 0.19 -3.38 -14.55
N VAL A 162 -0.76 -2.47 -14.31
CA VAL A 162 -1.51 -1.84 -15.40
C VAL A 162 -0.53 -1.01 -16.23
N GLU A 163 -0.68 -1.00 -17.55
CA GLU A 163 0.14 -0.10 -18.38
C GLU A 163 0.06 1.32 -17.85
N GLY A 164 1.23 1.88 -17.55
CA GLY A 164 1.34 3.24 -16.98
C GLY A 164 0.70 4.28 -17.90
N LYS A 165 0.18 5.33 -17.30
CA LYS A 165 -0.38 6.46 -18.04
C LYS A 165 0.63 7.01 -19.03
N LYS A 166 0.20 7.22 -20.28
CA LYS A 166 1.03 7.91 -21.30
C LYS A 166 0.78 9.41 -21.19
N PRO A 167 1.83 10.24 -21.15
CA PRO A 167 1.66 11.68 -21.08
C PRO A 167 1.00 12.20 -22.38
N ARG A 168 0.05 13.12 -22.21
CA ARG A 168 -0.60 13.82 -23.33
C ARG A 168 0.32 14.86 -23.92
N GLU A 169 0.05 15.31 -25.13
CA GLU A 169 0.89 16.28 -25.86
C GLU A 169 1.21 17.55 -25.04
N HIS A 170 0.22 18.15 -24.39
CA HIS A 170 0.43 19.32 -23.55
C HIS A 170 1.32 19.05 -22.33
N GLN A 171 1.29 17.83 -21.78
CA GLN A 171 2.17 17.40 -20.70
C GLN A 171 3.60 17.18 -21.21
N LEU A 172 3.78 16.55 -22.35
CA LEU A 172 5.09 16.41 -23.00
C LEU A 172 5.73 17.75 -23.28
N ASN A 173 4.95 18.74 -23.77
CA ASN A 173 5.42 20.10 -23.98
C ASN A 173 5.83 20.77 -22.66
N ALA A 174 5.04 20.60 -21.60
CA ALA A 174 5.38 21.12 -20.27
C ALA A 174 6.68 20.54 -19.71
N ILE A 175 6.87 19.21 -19.84
CA ILE A 175 8.07 18.49 -19.41
C ILE A 175 9.30 18.98 -20.19
N SER A 176 9.20 19.06 -21.51
CA SER A 176 10.29 19.55 -22.38
C SER A 176 10.69 20.98 -22.03
N LYS A 177 9.72 21.87 -21.87
CA LYS A 177 9.98 23.26 -21.46
C LYS A 177 10.61 23.38 -20.07
N ALA A 178 10.17 22.59 -19.11
CA ALA A 178 10.77 22.55 -17.78
C ALA A 178 12.23 22.07 -17.86
N TYR A 179 12.51 21.02 -18.63
CA TYR A 179 13.87 20.53 -18.83
C TYR A 179 14.81 21.59 -19.42
N VAL A 180 14.38 22.23 -20.50
CA VAL A 180 15.18 23.32 -21.12
C VAL A 180 15.40 24.45 -20.12
N HIS A 181 14.35 24.90 -19.44
CA HIS A 181 14.41 26.02 -18.50
C HIS A 181 15.41 25.76 -17.35
N TYR A 182 15.41 24.57 -16.77
CA TYR A 182 16.27 24.27 -15.62
C TYR A 182 17.67 23.78 -16.03
N MET A 183 17.74 22.92 -17.05
CA MET A 183 18.98 22.22 -17.39
C MET A 183 19.79 22.91 -18.48
N ALA A 184 19.14 23.48 -19.49
CA ALA A 184 19.85 24.17 -20.60
C ALA A 184 20.08 25.66 -20.29
N ASP A 185 19.06 26.36 -19.79
CA ASP A 185 19.12 27.77 -19.49
C ASP A 185 19.70 28.08 -18.10
N GLY A 186 19.85 27.05 -17.23
CA GLY A 186 20.44 27.18 -15.90
C GLY A 186 19.60 27.97 -14.89
N ASN A 187 18.28 28.06 -15.11
CA ASN A 187 17.41 28.78 -14.17
C ASN A 187 17.16 28.00 -12.89
N GLU A 188 17.23 28.67 -11.76
CA GLU A 188 16.98 28.04 -10.44
C GLU A 188 15.49 28.04 -10.05
N ARG A 189 14.68 28.87 -10.69
CA ARG A 189 13.25 29.04 -10.36
C ARG A 189 12.41 29.10 -11.63
N GLY A 190 11.20 28.57 -11.54
CA GLY A 190 10.25 28.59 -12.65
C GLY A 190 8.80 28.58 -12.17
N LYS A 191 7.89 28.88 -13.08
CA LYS A 191 6.45 28.78 -12.83
C LYS A 191 5.80 27.97 -13.95
N LEU A 192 5.12 26.88 -13.58
CA LEU A 192 4.32 26.09 -14.48
C LEU A 192 2.83 26.35 -14.24
N ILE A 193 2.16 26.92 -15.24
CA ILE A 193 0.73 27.22 -15.18
C ILE A 193 -0.02 26.22 -16.03
N MET A 194 -0.89 25.44 -15.40
CA MET A 194 -1.74 24.42 -16.05
C MET A 194 -3.18 24.55 -15.53
N ALA A 195 -4.16 24.37 -16.42
CA ALA A 195 -5.57 24.39 -16.09
C ALA A 195 -5.96 23.25 -15.11
N CYS A 196 -7.10 23.38 -14.42
CA CYS A 196 -7.63 22.29 -13.60
C CYS A 196 -7.98 21.08 -14.48
N GLY A 197 -7.78 19.86 -13.96
CA GLY A 197 -8.07 18.63 -14.68
C GLY A 197 -7.07 18.21 -15.75
N THR A 198 -6.01 18.99 -16.02
CA THR A 198 -5.00 18.67 -17.05
C THR A 198 -3.90 17.71 -16.57
N GLY A 199 -4.00 17.19 -15.34
CA GLY A 199 -3.05 16.20 -14.81
C GLY A 199 -1.77 16.82 -14.25
N LYS A 200 -1.88 17.95 -13.52
CA LYS A 200 -0.74 18.65 -12.89
C LYS A 200 0.13 17.70 -12.04
N THR A 201 -0.48 16.86 -11.23
CA THR A 201 0.23 15.91 -10.33
C THR A 201 1.07 14.92 -11.13
N TYR A 202 0.53 14.36 -12.20
CA TYR A 202 1.27 13.46 -13.10
C TYR A 202 2.37 14.19 -13.85
N THR A 203 2.10 15.40 -14.35
CA THR A 203 3.12 16.22 -15.02
C THR A 203 4.27 16.59 -14.07
N SER A 204 3.99 16.90 -12.80
CA SER A 204 5.04 17.22 -11.82
C SER A 204 5.92 16.00 -11.50
N LEU A 205 5.34 14.79 -11.45
CA LEU A 205 6.11 13.54 -11.33
C LEU A 205 7.06 13.38 -12.52
N LEU A 206 6.55 13.49 -13.75
CA LEU A 206 7.36 13.30 -14.96
C LEU A 206 8.48 14.35 -15.10
N ILE A 207 8.23 15.58 -14.66
CA ILE A 207 9.26 16.63 -14.58
C ILE A 207 10.35 16.25 -13.57
N ALA A 208 9.96 15.79 -12.38
CA ALA A 208 10.92 15.33 -11.37
C ALA A 208 11.77 14.15 -11.86
N GLU A 209 11.16 13.16 -12.49
CA GLU A 209 11.86 12.02 -13.09
C GLU A 209 12.83 12.47 -14.19
N GLN A 210 12.42 13.41 -15.05
CA GLN A 210 13.24 13.92 -16.15
C GLN A 210 14.45 14.73 -15.65
N LEU A 211 14.27 15.51 -14.57
CA LEU A 211 15.34 16.37 -14.03
C LEU A 211 16.35 15.60 -13.20
N PHE A 212 15.93 14.58 -12.46
CA PHE A 212 16.77 13.91 -11.45
C PHE A 212 17.20 12.49 -11.80
N ASP A 213 16.69 11.90 -12.88
CA ASP A 213 16.95 10.50 -13.27
C ASP A 213 16.93 9.54 -12.05
N ASN A 214 15.98 9.77 -11.14
CA ASN A 214 15.77 9.01 -9.90
C ASN A 214 16.96 9.00 -8.90
N LYS A 215 17.83 10.01 -8.95
CA LYS A 215 18.99 10.15 -8.05
C LYS A 215 18.95 11.38 -7.18
N GLY A 216 17.81 12.08 -7.12
CA GLY A 216 17.66 13.33 -6.39
C GLY A 216 16.71 13.23 -5.20
N LEU A 217 16.75 14.25 -4.34
CA LEU A 217 15.76 14.49 -3.31
C LEU A 217 14.76 15.54 -3.81
N VAL A 218 13.47 15.22 -3.78
CA VAL A 218 12.38 16.13 -4.18
C VAL A 218 11.58 16.52 -2.95
N LEU A 219 11.52 17.81 -2.64
CA LEU A 219 10.60 18.36 -1.65
C LEU A 219 9.29 18.75 -2.35
N PHE A 220 8.23 17.98 -2.10
CA PHE A 220 6.91 18.24 -2.68
C PHE A 220 5.97 18.83 -1.63
N MET A 221 5.60 20.10 -1.78
CA MET A 221 4.73 20.81 -0.82
C MET A 221 3.33 20.98 -1.38
N VAL A 222 2.33 20.72 -0.55
CA VAL A 222 0.91 20.87 -0.88
C VAL A 222 0.17 21.61 0.23
N PRO A 223 -0.89 22.37 -0.11
CA PRO A 223 -1.57 23.24 0.85
C PRO A 223 -2.50 22.49 1.82
N SER A 224 -2.75 21.20 1.62
CA SER A 224 -3.64 20.43 2.50
C SER A 224 -3.21 18.97 2.63
N ILE A 225 -3.57 18.36 3.77
CA ILE A 225 -3.31 16.96 4.07
C ILE A 225 -4.00 16.02 3.08
N ALA A 226 -5.22 16.37 2.63
CA ALA A 226 -5.94 15.59 1.62
C ALA A 226 -5.16 15.56 0.28
N LEU A 227 -4.60 16.69 -0.14
CA LEU A 227 -3.77 16.77 -1.34
C LEU A 227 -2.43 16.05 -1.17
N LEU A 228 -1.88 15.97 0.05
CA LEU A 228 -0.67 15.20 0.34
C LEU A 228 -0.93 13.72 0.06
N GLY A 229 -1.97 13.12 0.65
CA GLY A 229 -2.32 11.73 0.43
C GLY A 229 -2.65 11.44 -1.04
N GLN A 230 -3.45 12.28 -1.69
CA GLN A 230 -3.78 12.13 -3.10
C GLN A 230 -2.53 12.17 -4.00
N SER A 231 -1.61 13.12 -3.74
CA SER A 231 -0.39 13.27 -4.54
C SER A 231 0.58 12.11 -4.33
N LEU A 232 0.74 11.66 -3.08
CA LEU A 232 1.57 10.51 -2.75
C LEU A 232 1.08 9.25 -3.46
N ASN A 233 -0.22 8.96 -3.37
CA ASN A 233 -0.82 7.81 -4.04
C ASN A 233 -0.65 7.88 -5.57
N ALA A 234 -0.90 9.07 -6.17
CA ALA A 234 -0.73 9.27 -7.60
C ALA A 234 0.72 9.10 -8.05
N TRP A 235 1.68 9.65 -7.30
CA TRP A 235 3.11 9.51 -7.62
C TRP A 235 3.58 8.08 -7.45
N SER A 236 3.20 7.39 -6.36
CA SER A 236 3.58 6.00 -6.13
C SER A 236 3.02 5.05 -7.20
N ALA A 237 1.80 5.32 -7.69
CA ALA A 237 1.15 4.51 -8.72
C ALA A 237 1.72 4.74 -10.13
N ASP A 238 2.14 5.97 -10.45
CA ASP A 238 2.50 6.38 -11.81
C ASP A 238 4.03 6.51 -12.03
N ALA A 239 4.85 6.38 -10.98
CA ALA A 239 6.31 6.51 -11.06
C ALA A 239 6.94 5.35 -11.84
N LYS A 240 7.90 5.65 -12.71
CA LYS A 240 8.66 4.63 -13.48
C LYS A 240 9.56 3.77 -12.59
N LYS A 241 10.01 4.32 -11.48
CA LYS A 241 10.82 3.62 -10.48
C LYS A 241 10.22 3.85 -9.09
N PRO A 242 10.40 2.91 -8.17
CA PRO A 242 9.90 3.04 -6.81
C PRO A 242 10.35 4.33 -6.12
N ILE A 243 9.41 5.01 -5.46
CA ILE A 243 9.67 6.25 -4.72
C ILE A 243 9.76 5.91 -3.22
N LYS A 244 10.85 6.33 -2.56
CA LYS A 244 10.93 6.33 -1.09
C LYS A 244 10.42 7.68 -0.60
N ALA A 245 9.25 7.72 0.04
CA ALA A 245 8.61 8.95 0.47
C ALA A 245 8.57 9.08 2.00
N VAL A 246 8.88 10.27 2.49
CA VAL A 246 8.66 10.66 3.89
C VAL A 246 7.63 11.79 3.92
N CYS A 247 6.53 11.57 4.65
CA CYS A 247 5.45 12.55 4.79
C CYS A 247 5.61 13.31 6.11
N ILE A 248 5.63 14.64 6.02
CA ILE A 248 5.66 15.53 7.20
C ILE A 248 4.38 16.35 7.19
N CYS A 249 3.51 16.15 8.17
CA CYS A 249 2.26 16.88 8.33
C CYS A 249 1.83 16.91 9.80
N SER A 250 0.89 17.78 10.13
CA SER A 250 0.37 17.94 11.49
C SER A 250 -0.57 16.81 11.95
N ASP A 251 -1.00 15.93 11.04
CA ASP A 251 -1.88 14.80 11.35
C ASP A 251 -1.14 13.49 11.09
N SER A 252 -0.82 12.75 12.14
CA SER A 252 -0.18 11.43 12.08
C SER A 252 -1.03 10.36 11.34
N LYS A 253 -2.31 10.66 11.06
CA LYS A 253 -3.23 9.79 10.32
C LYS A 253 -3.36 10.15 8.84
N ALA A 254 -2.64 11.16 8.36
CA ALA A 254 -2.79 11.66 6.99
C ALA A 254 -2.44 10.61 5.91
N SER A 255 -1.52 9.71 6.19
CA SER A 255 -1.22 8.55 5.33
C SER A 255 -2.30 7.45 5.38
N ARG A 256 -3.28 7.58 6.32
CA ARG A 256 -4.34 6.59 6.57
C ARG A 256 -5.73 7.05 6.12
N LYS A 257 -5.90 8.32 5.72
CA LYS A 257 -7.19 8.84 5.22
C LYS A 257 -7.30 8.61 3.72
N THR A 258 -7.59 7.38 3.32
CA THR A 258 -8.33 7.13 2.09
C THR A 258 -9.82 7.27 2.40
N THR A 259 -10.41 8.35 1.85
CA THR A 259 -11.83 8.55 1.59
C THR A 259 -12.83 8.11 2.69
N LYS A 260 -13.12 9.00 3.63
CA LYS A 260 -14.53 9.16 4.02
C LYS A 260 -15.21 9.93 2.88
N GLY A 261 -16.17 9.27 2.22
CA GLY A 261 -17.11 9.96 1.36
C GLY A 261 -17.76 11.09 2.14
N SER A 262 -17.85 12.22 1.49
CA SER A 262 -18.66 13.36 1.91
C SER A 262 -20.12 12.94 1.98
N ASP A 263 -20.60 12.66 3.18
CA ASP A 263 -22.01 12.76 3.56
C ASP A 263 -22.04 13.53 4.88
N ASP A 264 -21.92 14.84 4.74
CA ASP A 264 -22.44 15.80 5.71
C ASP A 264 -23.42 16.70 4.95
N THR A 265 -24.66 16.25 4.86
CA THR A 265 -25.83 17.10 4.74
C THR A 265 -26.56 17.00 6.07
N ASP A 266 -26.55 18.10 6.78
CA ASP A 266 -27.29 18.68 7.92
C ASP A 266 -26.48 18.88 9.17
#